data_d88f19caa50970b645303cac528c758c
#
_entry.id   d88f19caa50970b645303cac528c758c
#
_cell.length_a   1.000
_cell.length_b   1.000
_cell.length_c   1.000
_cell.angle_alpha   90.00
_cell.angle_beta   90.00
_cell.angle_gamma   90.00
#
_symmetry.space_group_name_H-M   'P 1'
#
loop_
_entity.id
_entity.type
_entity.pdbx_description
1 polymer ?
#
loop_
_entity_poly.entity_id
_entity_poly.type
_entity_poly.pdbx_seq_one_letter_code
_entity_poly.pdbx_strand_id
1 'polypeptide(L)'
;MELLQIKYFRIIAETENISKAAEQLFIAQPSLSQTLKRLEDELGVPLFDRKGKKITLNKAGRIFLKYCDEITASIENARLELDELKGSEITDVNIEVRSASLLIPNIIKKIREKDSRIMPHIFQSSCNDSDLKIYSDISERSGLSELLMLEPMGIVIPETHPLAERSEIYRKDIEQLPFISLSTECSLYKIISHFCENANFQPNISTYVDSPALMRELLKMELGAAFVPKYTWSDFFSDGLIFRYVSDMPMERFVHLSANENKYSSEAVKKCRNTIMEYFEEYARKFQ
;
A
#
# COMPACT_ATOMS: atom_id res chain seq x y z
N MET A 1 -34.40 11.76 -1.04
CA MET A 1 -32.96 11.56 -1.39
C MET A 1 -32.82 10.34 -2.27
N GLU A 2 -32.08 10.45 -3.40
CA GLU A 2 -31.89 9.40 -4.41
C GLU A 2 -30.42 9.01 -4.51
N LEU A 3 -30.14 7.77 -4.92
CA LEU A 3 -28.76 7.29 -5.11
C LEU A 3 -27.96 8.13 -6.12
N LEU A 4 -28.64 8.68 -7.11
CA LEU A 4 -28.01 9.56 -8.09
C LEU A 4 -27.50 10.86 -7.46
N GLN A 5 -28.22 11.41 -6.49
CA GLN A 5 -27.80 12.60 -5.74
C GLN A 5 -26.56 12.30 -4.89
N ILE A 6 -26.49 11.12 -4.26
CA ILE A 6 -25.33 10.65 -3.52
C ILE A 6 -24.10 10.56 -4.44
N LYS A 7 -24.25 9.92 -5.61
CA LYS A 7 -23.18 9.81 -6.61
C LYS A 7 -22.68 11.20 -7.05
N TYR A 8 -23.57 12.11 -7.34
CA TYR A 8 -23.22 13.47 -7.78
C TYR A 8 -22.53 14.26 -6.68
N PHE A 9 -23.04 14.18 -5.45
CA PHE A 9 -22.42 14.81 -4.29
C PHE A 9 -20.97 14.31 -4.08
N ARG A 10 -20.72 13.00 -4.15
CA ARG A 10 -19.37 12.41 -3.99
C ARG A 10 -18.39 12.96 -5.02
N ILE A 11 -18.76 13.02 -6.29
CA ILE A 11 -17.89 13.56 -7.35
C ILE A 11 -17.64 15.07 -7.17
N ILE A 12 -18.64 15.84 -6.70
CA ILE A 12 -18.44 17.25 -6.36
C ILE A 12 -17.48 17.39 -5.16
N ALA A 13 -17.63 16.54 -4.14
CA ALA A 13 -16.77 16.54 -2.95
C ALA A 13 -15.31 16.21 -3.29
N GLU A 14 -15.09 15.26 -4.20
CA GLU A 14 -13.75 14.85 -4.67
C GLU A 14 -13.06 15.94 -5.51
N THR A 15 -13.83 16.59 -6.39
CA THR A 15 -13.27 17.59 -7.30
C THR A 15 -13.19 18.99 -6.71
N GLU A 16 -14.01 19.28 -5.69
CA GLU A 16 -14.28 20.63 -5.16
C GLU A 16 -14.54 21.68 -6.26
N ASN A 17 -15.11 21.23 -7.38
CA ASN A 17 -15.35 22.03 -8.58
C ASN A 17 -16.55 21.49 -9.36
N ILE A 18 -17.69 22.22 -9.34
CA ILE A 18 -18.94 21.79 -9.98
C ILE A 18 -18.77 21.63 -11.50
N SER A 19 -17.96 22.46 -12.16
CA SER A 19 -17.77 22.37 -13.62
C SER A 19 -16.99 21.11 -13.98
N LYS A 20 -15.89 20.82 -13.27
CA LYS A 20 -15.13 19.58 -13.47
C LYS A 20 -15.96 18.34 -13.13
N ALA A 21 -16.74 18.39 -12.05
CA ALA A 21 -17.65 17.30 -11.70
C ALA A 21 -18.71 17.05 -12.80
N ALA A 22 -19.25 18.11 -13.37
CA ALA A 22 -20.22 18.00 -14.46
C ALA A 22 -19.62 17.42 -15.74
N GLU A 23 -18.37 17.79 -16.07
CA GLU A 23 -17.59 17.20 -17.17
C GLU A 23 -17.35 15.70 -16.95
N GLN A 24 -16.92 15.29 -15.77
CA GLN A 24 -16.72 13.87 -15.41
C GLN A 24 -18.02 13.05 -15.48
N LEU A 25 -19.15 13.69 -15.16
CA LEU A 25 -20.48 13.05 -15.19
C LEU A 25 -21.14 13.11 -16.56
N PHE A 26 -20.55 13.81 -17.54
CA PHE A 26 -21.13 14.06 -18.87
C PHE A 26 -22.52 14.70 -18.80
N ILE A 27 -22.74 15.67 -17.88
CA ILE A 27 -23.99 16.40 -17.71
C ILE A 27 -23.75 17.92 -17.72
N ALA A 28 -24.84 18.68 -17.93
CA ALA A 28 -24.76 20.14 -17.86
C ALA A 28 -24.54 20.64 -16.44
N GLN A 29 -23.58 21.56 -16.25
CA GLN A 29 -23.26 22.13 -14.93
C GLN A 29 -24.47 22.73 -14.19
N PRO A 30 -25.44 23.43 -14.85
CA PRO A 30 -26.62 23.90 -14.16
C PRO A 30 -27.50 22.78 -13.56
N SER A 31 -27.60 21.65 -14.25
CA SER A 31 -28.33 20.48 -13.77
C SER A 31 -27.68 19.89 -12.51
N LEU A 32 -26.35 19.74 -12.53
CA LEU A 32 -25.60 19.25 -11.36
C LEU A 32 -25.74 20.19 -10.17
N SER A 33 -25.63 21.52 -10.41
CA SER A 33 -25.80 22.54 -9.36
C SER A 33 -27.20 22.53 -8.75
N GLN A 34 -28.23 22.32 -9.58
CA GLN A 34 -29.60 22.22 -9.12
C GLN A 34 -29.85 20.96 -8.29
N THR A 35 -29.24 19.84 -8.71
CA THR A 35 -29.34 18.58 -7.97
C THR A 35 -28.67 18.69 -6.60
N LEU A 36 -27.46 19.29 -6.54
CA LEU A 36 -26.79 19.56 -5.26
C LEU A 36 -27.66 20.44 -4.35
N LYS A 37 -28.23 21.53 -4.90
CA LYS A 37 -29.11 22.42 -4.12
C LYS A 37 -30.31 21.67 -3.55
N ARG A 38 -30.99 20.83 -4.36
CA ARG A 38 -32.11 20.00 -3.88
C ARG A 38 -31.70 19.07 -2.74
N LEU A 39 -30.51 18.50 -2.83
CA LEU A 39 -29.97 17.65 -1.77
C LEU A 39 -29.73 18.46 -0.49
N GLU A 40 -29.09 19.63 -0.57
CA GLU A 40 -28.87 20.53 0.57
C GLU A 40 -30.19 21.01 1.19
N ASP A 41 -31.19 21.37 0.35
CA ASP A 41 -32.52 21.76 0.79
C ASP A 41 -33.25 20.63 1.52
N GLU A 42 -33.12 19.39 1.05
CA GLU A 42 -33.72 18.20 1.68
C GLU A 42 -33.04 17.85 3.02
N LEU A 43 -31.72 18.03 3.12
CA LEU A 43 -30.96 17.80 4.35
C LEU A 43 -31.08 18.97 5.33
N GLY A 44 -31.55 20.13 4.90
CA GLY A 44 -31.72 21.35 5.70
C GLY A 44 -30.41 22.04 6.06
N VAL A 45 -29.29 21.63 5.47
CA VAL A 45 -27.95 22.20 5.74
C VAL A 45 -27.13 22.28 4.47
N PRO A 46 -26.31 23.34 4.27
CA PRO A 46 -25.34 23.38 3.20
C PRO A 46 -24.22 22.37 3.46
N LEU A 47 -23.77 21.69 2.42
CA LEU A 47 -22.69 20.69 2.48
C LEU A 47 -21.34 21.30 2.04
N PHE A 48 -21.36 22.43 1.37
CA PHE A 48 -20.18 23.13 0.86
C PHE A 48 -20.15 24.59 1.29
N ASP A 49 -18.96 25.09 1.53
CA ASP A 49 -18.69 26.53 1.64
C ASP A 49 -18.39 27.09 0.25
N ARG A 50 -18.98 28.25 -0.07
CA ARG A 50 -18.81 28.95 -1.35
C ARG A 50 -18.01 30.23 -1.12
N LYS A 51 -16.78 30.28 -1.66
CA LYS A 51 -15.93 31.49 -1.66
C LYS A 51 -15.66 31.92 -3.10
N GLY A 52 -16.50 32.82 -3.63
CA GLY A 52 -16.43 33.26 -5.02
C GLY A 52 -16.75 32.10 -5.98
N LYS A 53 -15.78 31.74 -6.84
CA LYS A 53 -15.88 30.62 -7.78
C LYS A 53 -15.45 29.26 -7.20
N LYS A 54 -14.87 29.26 -5.98
CA LYS A 54 -14.43 28.02 -5.32
C LYS A 54 -15.52 27.47 -4.41
N ILE A 55 -15.63 26.17 -4.40
CA ILE A 55 -16.51 25.38 -3.54
C ILE A 55 -15.62 24.41 -2.77
N THR A 56 -15.77 24.35 -1.46
CA THR A 56 -14.99 23.46 -0.57
C THR A 56 -15.91 22.72 0.37
N LEU A 57 -15.60 21.45 0.64
CA LEU A 57 -16.42 20.61 1.51
C LEU A 57 -16.37 21.14 2.95
N ASN A 58 -17.51 21.48 3.54
CA ASN A 58 -17.63 21.96 4.91
C ASN A 58 -17.74 20.80 5.92
N LYS A 59 -17.92 21.10 7.22
CA LYS A 59 -18.04 20.09 8.28
C LYS A 59 -19.23 19.16 8.07
N ALA A 60 -20.39 19.70 7.67
CA ALA A 60 -21.60 18.91 7.40
C ALA A 60 -21.38 18.00 6.16
N GLY A 61 -20.75 18.56 5.11
CA GLY A 61 -20.39 17.80 3.92
C GLY A 61 -19.45 16.64 4.22
N ARG A 62 -18.44 16.82 5.08
CA ARG A 62 -17.55 15.72 5.51
C ARG A 62 -18.28 14.61 6.26
N ILE A 63 -19.20 14.99 7.15
CA ILE A 63 -20.06 14.01 7.84
C ILE A 63 -20.90 13.25 6.82
N PHE A 64 -21.55 13.97 5.91
CA PHE A 64 -22.41 13.35 4.91
C PHE A 64 -21.63 12.47 3.92
N LEU A 65 -20.42 12.89 3.51
CA LEU A 65 -19.55 12.12 2.63
C LEU A 65 -19.21 10.73 3.20
N LYS A 66 -18.89 10.67 4.50
CA LYS A 66 -18.63 9.40 5.18
C LYS A 66 -19.80 8.41 4.99
N TYR A 67 -21.02 8.85 5.24
CA TYR A 67 -22.20 7.99 5.07
C TYR A 67 -22.52 7.69 3.59
N CYS A 68 -22.25 8.62 2.68
CA CYS A 68 -22.38 8.35 1.25
C CYS A 68 -21.41 7.24 0.78
N ASP A 69 -20.19 7.23 1.31
CA ASP A 69 -19.21 6.18 1.02
C ASP A 69 -19.66 4.82 1.58
N GLU A 70 -20.18 4.78 2.81
CA GLU A 70 -20.75 3.58 3.42
C GLU A 70 -21.94 3.02 2.62
N ILE A 71 -22.89 3.88 2.21
CA ILE A 71 -24.04 3.48 1.39
C ILE A 71 -23.60 2.93 0.04
N THR A 72 -22.67 3.63 -0.62
CA THR A 72 -22.18 3.19 -1.94
C THR A 72 -21.45 1.83 -1.83
N ALA A 73 -20.62 1.67 -0.81
CA ALA A 73 -19.95 0.41 -0.53
C ALA A 73 -20.96 -0.72 -0.26
N SER A 74 -22.02 -0.45 0.51
CA SER A 74 -23.05 -1.45 0.81
C SER A 74 -23.80 -1.92 -0.45
N ILE A 75 -24.09 -1.01 -1.37
CA ILE A 75 -24.75 -1.36 -2.65
C ILE A 75 -23.81 -2.21 -3.51
N GLU A 76 -22.52 -1.85 -3.58
CA GLU A 76 -21.55 -2.58 -4.36
C GLU A 76 -21.31 -3.98 -3.74
N ASN A 77 -21.23 -4.07 -2.40
CA ASN A 77 -21.15 -5.34 -1.69
C ASN A 77 -22.33 -6.25 -2.01
N ALA A 78 -23.56 -5.71 -2.01
CA ALA A 78 -24.75 -6.50 -2.39
C ALA A 78 -24.67 -7.03 -3.84
N ARG A 79 -24.12 -6.22 -4.77
CA ARG A 79 -23.90 -6.66 -6.15
C ARG A 79 -22.87 -7.79 -6.24
N LEU A 80 -21.75 -7.65 -5.55
CA LEU A 80 -20.69 -8.67 -5.52
C LEU A 80 -21.21 -9.99 -4.94
N GLU A 81 -21.99 -9.93 -3.86
CA GLU A 81 -22.61 -11.11 -3.24
C GLU A 81 -23.61 -11.79 -4.17
N LEU A 82 -24.43 -11.01 -4.87
CA LEU A 82 -25.37 -11.54 -5.87
C LEU A 82 -24.67 -12.13 -7.09
N ASP A 83 -23.58 -11.55 -7.53
CA ASP A 83 -22.78 -12.06 -8.66
C ASP A 83 -22.06 -13.35 -8.30
N GLU A 84 -21.62 -13.50 -7.03
CA GLU A 84 -21.07 -14.77 -6.52
C GLU A 84 -22.11 -15.92 -6.58
N LEU A 85 -23.38 -15.63 -6.26
CA LEU A 85 -24.46 -16.60 -6.37
C LEU A 85 -24.74 -17.08 -7.82
N LYS A 86 -24.42 -16.25 -8.82
CA LYS A 86 -24.55 -16.62 -10.24
C LYS A 86 -23.44 -17.56 -10.74
N GLY A 87 -22.39 -17.77 -9.94
CA GLY A 87 -21.29 -18.68 -10.27
C GLY A 87 -20.39 -18.15 -11.38
N SER A 88 -19.90 -16.93 -11.23
CA SER A 88 -18.92 -16.35 -12.19
C SER A 88 -17.76 -17.29 -12.46
N GLU A 89 -17.42 -17.51 -13.75
CA GLU A 89 -16.31 -18.37 -14.15
C GLU A 89 -14.95 -17.80 -13.72
N ILE A 90 -14.83 -16.47 -13.65
CA ILE A 90 -13.62 -15.74 -13.24
C ILE A 90 -13.99 -14.73 -12.16
N THR A 91 -13.15 -14.64 -11.13
CA THR A 91 -13.34 -13.69 -10.04
C THR A 91 -12.07 -12.85 -9.85
N ASP A 92 -12.20 -11.54 -10.04
CA ASP A 92 -11.14 -10.58 -9.82
C ASP A 92 -10.92 -10.35 -8.33
N VAL A 93 -9.65 -10.27 -7.91
CA VAL A 93 -9.24 -9.92 -6.55
C VAL A 93 -8.15 -8.86 -6.60
N ASN A 94 -8.44 -7.67 -6.07
CA ASN A 94 -7.53 -6.55 -6.05
C ASN A 94 -6.61 -6.59 -4.82
N ILE A 95 -5.32 -6.70 -5.02
CA ILE A 95 -4.33 -6.80 -3.94
C ILE A 95 -3.37 -5.61 -3.99
N GLU A 96 -3.41 -4.74 -2.99
CA GLU A 96 -2.45 -3.67 -2.82
C GLU A 96 -1.18 -4.22 -2.14
N VAL A 97 -0.03 -4.03 -2.78
CA VAL A 97 1.26 -4.55 -2.31
C VAL A 97 2.23 -3.40 -2.06
N ARG A 98 2.33 -2.99 -0.79
CA ARG A 98 3.24 -1.94 -0.33
C ARG A 98 4.53 -2.50 0.25
N SER A 99 4.60 -3.82 0.45
CA SER A 99 5.75 -4.53 1.01
C SER A 99 5.86 -5.92 0.41
N ALA A 100 7.05 -6.55 0.51
CA ALA A 100 7.32 -7.91 0.05
C ALA A 100 7.00 -8.16 -1.44
N SER A 101 7.13 -7.13 -2.29
CA SER A 101 6.78 -7.21 -3.73
C SER A 101 7.55 -8.29 -4.49
N LEU A 102 8.77 -8.63 -4.08
CA LEU A 102 9.58 -9.68 -4.71
C LEU A 102 9.00 -11.09 -4.50
N LEU A 103 8.14 -11.30 -3.50
CA LEU A 103 7.49 -12.59 -3.25
C LEU A 103 6.18 -12.77 -4.05
N ILE A 104 5.63 -11.70 -4.61
CA ILE A 104 4.32 -11.69 -5.28
C ILE A 104 4.22 -12.69 -6.44
N PRO A 105 5.23 -12.86 -7.32
CA PRO A 105 5.13 -13.84 -8.40
C PRO A 105 4.85 -15.27 -7.89
N ASN A 106 5.51 -15.66 -6.81
CA ASN A 106 5.32 -16.98 -6.20
C ASN A 106 3.95 -17.10 -5.50
N ILE A 107 3.48 -16.03 -4.88
CA ILE A 107 2.15 -15.96 -4.26
C ILE A 107 1.06 -16.10 -5.33
N ILE A 108 1.15 -15.36 -6.45
CA ILE A 108 0.22 -15.46 -7.57
C ILE A 108 0.18 -16.88 -8.13
N LYS A 109 1.38 -17.49 -8.33
CA LYS A 109 1.48 -18.88 -8.79
C LYS A 109 0.70 -19.81 -7.86
N LYS A 110 0.90 -19.71 -6.55
CA LYS A 110 0.22 -20.56 -5.53
C LYS A 110 -1.30 -20.32 -5.50
N ILE A 111 -1.76 -19.06 -5.65
CA ILE A 111 -3.18 -18.74 -5.75
C ILE A 111 -3.80 -19.45 -6.96
N ARG A 112 -3.18 -19.34 -8.14
CA ARG A 112 -3.68 -19.97 -9.38
C ARG A 112 -3.63 -21.48 -9.37
N GLU A 113 -2.66 -22.07 -8.71
CA GLU A 113 -2.59 -23.53 -8.50
C GLU A 113 -3.75 -24.04 -7.64
N LYS A 114 -4.20 -23.25 -6.64
CA LYS A 114 -5.35 -23.61 -5.79
C LYS A 114 -6.69 -23.37 -6.46
N ASP A 115 -6.84 -22.28 -7.18
CA ASP A 115 -8.07 -21.95 -7.94
C ASP A 115 -7.72 -21.08 -9.16
N SER A 116 -7.71 -21.70 -10.34
CA SER A 116 -7.37 -21.03 -11.61
C SER A 116 -8.39 -19.95 -12.05
N ARG A 117 -9.58 -19.93 -11.44
CA ARG A 117 -10.63 -18.92 -11.72
C ARG A 117 -10.35 -17.59 -11.03
N ILE A 118 -9.45 -17.55 -10.04
CA ILE A 118 -9.08 -16.32 -9.37
C ILE A 118 -8.11 -15.54 -10.24
N MET A 119 -8.43 -14.28 -10.53
CA MET A 119 -7.59 -13.34 -11.25
C MET A 119 -7.09 -12.26 -10.28
N PRO A 120 -5.87 -12.40 -9.70
CA PRO A 120 -5.32 -11.37 -8.83
C PRO A 120 -4.82 -10.19 -9.64
N HIS A 121 -5.29 -8.98 -9.32
CA HIS A 121 -4.78 -7.70 -9.81
C HIS A 121 -3.89 -7.05 -8.75
N ILE A 122 -2.64 -6.75 -9.12
CA ILE A 122 -1.62 -6.27 -8.18
C ILE A 122 -1.39 -4.79 -8.36
N PHE A 123 -1.53 -4.02 -7.28
CA PHE A 123 -1.29 -2.58 -7.25
C PHE A 123 -0.13 -2.26 -6.29
N GLN A 124 0.91 -1.63 -6.80
CA GLN A 124 2.05 -1.16 -5.96
C GLN A 124 1.87 0.29 -5.48
N SER A 125 0.88 0.99 -6.00
CA SER A 125 0.41 2.28 -5.50
C SER A 125 -0.85 2.12 -4.65
N SER A 126 -1.28 3.20 -4.00
CA SER A 126 -2.53 3.21 -3.23
C SER A 126 -3.71 2.87 -4.13
N CYS A 127 -4.49 1.88 -3.72
CA CYS A 127 -5.68 1.43 -4.43
C CYS A 127 -6.88 1.48 -3.47
N ASN A 128 -7.77 2.46 -3.68
CA ASN A 128 -8.96 2.63 -2.83
C ASN A 128 -9.94 1.45 -2.93
N ASP A 129 -9.83 0.66 -4.00
CA ASP A 129 -10.70 -0.49 -4.28
C ASP A 129 -10.00 -1.83 -4.01
N SER A 130 -8.91 -1.86 -3.24
CA SER A 130 -8.25 -3.10 -2.88
C SER A 130 -9.11 -3.96 -1.96
N ASP A 131 -9.09 -5.27 -2.19
CA ASP A 131 -9.73 -6.28 -1.32
C ASP A 131 -8.77 -6.68 -0.19
N LEU A 132 -7.49 -6.81 -0.53
CA LEU A 132 -6.41 -7.19 0.38
C LEU A 132 -5.26 -6.20 0.25
N LYS A 133 -4.51 -6.00 1.36
CA LYS A 133 -3.33 -5.15 1.38
C LYS A 133 -2.19 -5.82 2.14
N ILE A 134 -1.03 -5.94 1.48
CA ILE A 134 0.23 -6.37 2.09
C ILE A 134 1.09 -5.13 2.33
N TYR A 135 1.43 -4.86 3.58
CA TYR A 135 2.22 -3.69 3.96
C TYR A 135 3.16 -4.01 5.12
N SER A 136 4.05 -3.09 5.46
CA SER A 136 4.92 -3.23 6.63
C SER A 136 4.82 -2.02 7.55
N ASP A 137 5.03 -2.28 8.84
CA ASP A 137 5.00 -1.32 9.92
C ASP A 137 6.14 -1.59 10.91
N ILE A 138 6.39 -0.65 11.81
CA ILE A 138 7.30 -0.79 12.96
C ILE A 138 6.63 -1.48 14.17
N SER A 139 5.34 -1.69 14.12
CA SER A 139 4.53 -2.27 15.19
C SER A 139 4.03 -3.66 14.82
N GLU A 140 4.10 -4.58 15.77
CA GLU A 140 3.51 -5.93 15.66
C GLU A 140 1.99 -5.88 15.50
N ARG A 141 1.34 -4.88 16.10
CA ARG A 141 -0.11 -4.67 15.99
C ARG A 141 -0.39 -3.44 15.16
N SER A 142 -1.01 -3.61 14.03
CA SER A 142 -1.38 -2.53 13.12
C SER A 142 -2.84 -2.67 12.71
N GLY A 143 -3.74 -2.06 13.48
CA GLY A 143 -5.19 -2.13 13.24
C GLY A 143 -5.77 -3.54 13.31
N LEU A 144 -6.68 -3.86 12.39
CA LEU A 144 -7.30 -5.17 12.22
C LEU A 144 -6.57 -5.98 11.12
N SER A 145 -5.25 -6.11 11.26
CA SER A 145 -4.42 -6.85 10.32
C SER A 145 -3.87 -8.12 10.94
N GLU A 146 -3.55 -9.09 10.09
CA GLU A 146 -2.79 -10.27 10.47
C GLU A 146 -1.31 -10.03 10.28
N LEU A 147 -0.53 -10.43 11.27
CA LEU A 147 0.91 -10.45 11.16
C LEU A 147 1.33 -11.63 10.27
N LEU A 148 2.00 -11.33 9.15
CA LEU A 148 2.54 -12.33 8.24
C LEU A 148 3.93 -12.79 8.66
N MET A 149 4.81 -11.84 9.03
CA MET A 149 6.14 -12.16 9.53
C MET A 149 6.82 -10.97 10.21
N LEU A 150 7.70 -11.27 11.15
CA LEU A 150 8.73 -10.36 11.66
C LEU A 150 9.98 -10.54 10.80
N GLU A 151 10.58 -9.46 10.36
CA GLU A 151 11.71 -9.46 9.46
C GLU A 151 12.80 -8.48 9.92
N PRO A 152 14.02 -8.98 10.19
CA PRO A 152 15.15 -8.11 10.49
C PRO A 152 15.61 -7.36 9.25
N MET A 153 16.21 -6.20 9.48
CA MET A 153 16.74 -5.32 8.44
C MET A 153 18.22 -5.05 8.68
N GLY A 154 18.92 -4.69 7.63
CA GLY A 154 20.32 -4.35 7.67
C GLY A 154 20.75 -3.58 6.43
N ILE A 155 22.05 -3.54 6.17
CA ILE A 155 22.61 -2.92 4.96
C ILE A 155 23.01 -3.98 3.94
N VAL A 156 22.93 -3.60 2.68
CA VAL A 156 23.55 -4.31 1.57
C VAL A 156 24.65 -3.45 0.98
N ILE A 157 25.78 -4.11 0.73
CA ILE A 157 26.97 -3.53 0.12
C ILE A 157 27.51 -4.50 -0.93
N PRO A 158 28.33 -4.04 -1.89
CA PRO A 158 29.09 -4.94 -2.77
C PRO A 158 29.99 -5.90 -1.99
N GLU A 159 30.17 -7.12 -2.46
CA GLU A 159 31.12 -8.09 -1.86
C GLU A 159 32.57 -7.61 -1.87
N THR A 160 32.91 -6.75 -2.82
CA THR A 160 34.23 -6.11 -2.94
C THR A 160 34.48 -5.02 -1.90
N HIS A 161 33.43 -4.55 -1.22
CA HIS A 161 33.55 -3.47 -0.25
C HIS A 161 34.32 -3.92 1.01
N PRO A 162 35.25 -3.11 1.58
CA PRO A 162 36.04 -3.51 2.76
C PRO A 162 35.21 -3.92 3.98
N LEU A 163 34.00 -3.41 4.14
CA LEU A 163 33.08 -3.83 5.20
C LEU A 163 32.49 -5.22 4.99
N ALA A 164 32.58 -5.79 3.79
CA ALA A 164 32.08 -7.13 3.51
C ALA A 164 32.83 -8.23 4.28
N GLU A 165 34.10 -8.02 4.59
CA GLU A 165 34.94 -8.97 5.34
C GLU A 165 34.76 -8.87 6.87
N ARG A 166 34.08 -7.79 7.35
CA ARG A 166 33.88 -7.60 8.79
C ARG A 166 32.76 -8.47 9.33
N SER A 167 33.01 -9.07 10.50
CA SER A 167 31.98 -9.81 11.25
C SER A 167 30.92 -8.88 11.86
N GLU A 168 31.30 -7.66 12.27
CA GLU A 168 30.44 -6.67 12.87
C GLU A 168 30.63 -5.32 12.19
N ILE A 169 29.52 -4.65 11.94
CA ILE A 169 29.46 -3.30 11.39
C ILE A 169 28.69 -2.42 12.36
N TYR A 170 29.22 -1.26 12.63
CA TYR A 170 28.62 -0.24 13.51
C TYR A 170 28.25 1.01 12.71
N ARG A 171 27.37 1.86 13.26
CA ARG A 171 26.97 3.13 12.62
C ARG A 171 28.15 4.00 12.16
N LYS A 172 29.20 4.10 13.01
CA LYS A 172 30.42 4.84 12.67
C LYS A 172 31.14 4.36 11.41
N ASP A 173 31.01 3.06 11.09
CA ASP A 173 31.67 2.46 9.92
C ASP A 173 30.94 2.81 8.62
N ILE A 174 29.66 3.20 8.71
CA ILE A 174 28.78 3.50 7.58
C ILE A 174 28.39 4.98 7.47
N GLU A 175 28.85 5.81 8.40
CA GLU A 175 28.45 7.24 8.49
C GLU A 175 28.82 8.02 7.22
N GLN A 176 29.93 7.70 6.58
CA GLN A 176 30.42 8.37 5.38
C GLN A 176 30.03 7.67 4.08
N LEU A 177 29.36 6.52 4.17
CA LEU A 177 28.95 5.80 2.96
C LEU A 177 27.83 6.54 2.23
N PRO A 178 27.89 6.61 0.89
CA PRO A 178 26.74 7.03 0.12
C PRO A 178 25.66 5.94 0.18
N PHE A 179 24.41 6.34 0.44
CA PHE A 179 23.29 5.42 0.46
C PHE A 179 22.39 5.64 -0.75
N ILE A 180 21.89 4.54 -1.31
CA ILE A 180 20.82 4.50 -2.29
C ILE A 180 19.55 4.13 -1.54
N SER A 181 18.50 4.94 -1.65
CA SER A 181 17.25 4.76 -0.93
C SER A 181 16.06 4.65 -1.88
N LEU A 182 15.00 3.97 -1.44
CA LEU A 182 13.71 4.09 -2.10
C LEU A 182 13.14 5.50 -1.86
N SER A 183 12.19 5.90 -2.70
CA SER A 183 11.51 7.20 -2.60
C SER A 183 10.87 7.40 -1.22
N THR A 184 10.74 8.65 -0.80
CA THR A 184 10.23 9.04 0.53
C THR A 184 8.77 8.61 0.77
N GLU A 185 8.02 8.33 -0.28
CA GLU A 185 6.64 7.82 -0.21
C GLU A 185 6.57 6.32 0.10
N CYS A 186 7.68 5.61 -0.05
CA CYS A 186 7.75 4.18 0.22
C CYS A 186 7.69 3.88 1.72
N SER A 187 6.93 2.85 2.13
CA SER A 187 6.85 2.42 3.53
C SER A 187 8.22 2.00 4.09
N LEU A 188 9.06 1.38 3.27
CA LEU A 188 10.41 0.99 3.67
C LEU A 188 11.27 2.20 4.06
N TYR A 189 11.21 3.29 3.29
CA TYR A 189 11.91 4.54 3.64
C TYR A 189 11.46 5.06 5.01
N LYS A 190 10.15 5.12 5.26
CA LYS A 190 9.59 5.61 6.53
C LYS A 190 10.03 4.77 7.74
N ILE A 191 10.09 3.45 7.57
CA ILE A 191 10.58 2.52 8.60
C ILE A 191 12.07 2.77 8.88
N ILE A 192 12.90 2.85 7.83
CA ILE A 192 14.33 3.12 7.96
C ILE A 192 14.58 4.47 8.63
N SER A 193 13.88 5.52 8.21
CA SER A 193 13.99 6.86 8.80
C SER A 193 13.68 6.83 10.30
N HIS A 194 12.63 6.11 10.72
CA HIS A 194 12.29 5.95 12.13
C HIS A 194 13.45 5.35 12.95
N PHE A 195 14.08 4.28 12.46
CA PHE A 195 15.21 3.66 13.17
C PHE A 195 16.46 4.53 13.16
N CYS A 196 16.74 5.21 12.05
CA CYS A 196 17.84 6.15 11.94
C CYS A 196 17.68 7.34 12.90
N GLU A 197 16.49 7.93 12.99
CA GLU A 197 16.17 9.01 13.93
C GLU A 197 16.35 8.56 15.40
N ASN A 198 15.82 7.41 15.77
CA ASN A 198 15.95 6.84 17.12
C ASN A 198 17.41 6.53 17.49
N ALA A 199 18.24 6.19 16.52
CA ALA A 199 19.65 5.91 16.70
C ALA A 199 20.53 7.17 16.61
N ASN A 200 19.97 8.35 16.39
CA ASN A 200 20.68 9.60 16.07
C ASN A 200 21.70 9.39 14.92
N PHE A 201 21.29 8.65 13.89
CA PHE A 201 22.07 8.40 12.69
C PHE A 201 21.44 9.06 11.49
N GLN A 202 22.21 9.81 10.72
CA GLN A 202 21.75 10.44 9.49
C GLN A 202 22.48 9.85 8.29
N PRO A 203 21.82 8.95 7.51
CA PRO A 203 22.45 8.36 6.34
C PRO A 203 22.70 9.42 5.26
N ASN A 204 23.85 9.37 4.61
CA ASN A 204 24.19 10.22 3.47
C ASN A 204 23.49 9.67 2.20
N ILE A 205 22.22 10.03 1.98
CA ILE A 205 21.48 9.58 0.80
C ILE A 205 22.00 10.30 -0.45
N SER A 206 22.67 9.56 -1.32
CA SER A 206 23.20 10.06 -2.60
C SER A 206 22.20 9.94 -3.75
N THR A 207 21.30 8.95 -3.69
CA THR A 207 20.38 8.65 -4.79
C THR A 207 19.06 8.11 -4.27
N TYR A 208 17.95 8.61 -4.82
CA TYR A 208 16.62 8.04 -4.61
C TYR A 208 16.19 7.27 -5.86
N VAL A 209 15.58 6.11 -5.65
CA VAL A 209 14.99 5.27 -6.70
C VAL A 209 13.58 4.85 -6.29
N ASP A 210 12.77 4.43 -7.24
CA ASP A 210 11.40 3.94 -6.99
C ASP A 210 11.25 2.42 -7.18
N SER A 211 12.35 1.75 -7.57
CA SER A 211 12.36 0.33 -7.88
C SER A 211 13.49 -0.41 -7.15
N PRO A 212 13.19 -1.52 -6.44
CA PRO A 212 14.23 -2.40 -5.89
C PRO A 212 15.19 -2.94 -6.95
N ALA A 213 14.72 -3.21 -8.17
CA ALA A 213 15.56 -3.72 -9.24
C ALA A 213 16.63 -2.69 -9.66
N LEU A 214 16.23 -1.41 -9.83
CA LEU A 214 17.19 -0.35 -10.12
C LEU A 214 18.17 -0.15 -8.96
N MET A 215 17.69 -0.18 -7.72
CA MET A 215 18.57 -0.12 -6.54
C MET A 215 19.66 -1.20 -6.59
N ARG A 216 19.26 -2.43 -6.91
CA ARG A 216 20.17 -3.58 -7.01
C ARG A 216 21.28 -3.35 -8.04
N GLU A 217 20.93 -2.87 -9.22
CA GLU A 217 21.92 -2.60 -10.27
C GLU A 217 22.90 -1.48 -9.89
N LEU A 218 22.41 -0.40 -9.24
CA LEU A 218 23.27 0.66 -8.74
C LEU A 218 24.22 0.18 -7.64
N LEU A 219 23.77 -0.72 -6.76
CA LEU A 219 24.63 -1.35 -5.74
C LEU A 219 25.71 -2.22 -6.38
N LYS A 220 25.40 -3.01 -7.41
CA LYS A 220 26.37 -3.79 -8.18
C LYS A 220 27.42 -2.93 -8.90
N MET A 221 27.05 -1.70 -9.26
CA MET A 221 27.97 -0.72 -9.81
C MET A 221 28.81 0.00 -8.73
N GLU A 222 28.75 -0.45 -7.48
CA GLU A 222 29.50 0.09 -6.34
C GLU A 222 29.17 1.57 -6.02
N LEU A 223 27.96 2.03 -6.35
CA LEU A 223 27.57 3.43 -6.17
C LEU A 223 27.10 3.75 -4.74
N GLY A 224 27.12 2.77 -3.83
CA GLY A 224 26.77 3.00 -2.43
C GLY A 224 26.31 1.77 -1.69
N ALA A 225 25.67 1.99 -0.55
CA ALA A 225 24.99 1.00 0.28
C ALA A 225 23.49 1.21 0.27
N ALA A 226 22.71 0.25 0.73
CA ALA A 226 21.27 0.44 0.94
C ALA A 226 20.80 -0.28 2.20
N PHE A 227 19.83 0.29 2.91
CA PHE A 227 19.10 -0.43 3.95
C PHE A 227 18.01 -1.27 3.33
N VAL A 228 17.98 -2.56 3.68
CA VAL A 228 17.06 -3.53 3.08
C VAL A 228 16.56 -4.54 4.10
N PRO A 229 15.37 -5.14 3.88
CA PRO A 229 14.90 -6.27 4.66
C PRO A 229 15.62 -7.56 4.27
N LYS A 230 15.83 -8.47 5.23
CA LYS A 230 16.66 -9.66 5.03
C LYS A 230 15.94 -10.78 4.28
N TYR A 231 14.71 -11.06 4.63
CA TYR A 231 14.03 -12.28 4.18
C TYR A 231 13.24 -12.05 2.89
N THR A 232 12.35 -11.08 2.87
CA THR A 232 11.52 -10.80 1.69
C THR A 232 12.33 -10.33 0.47
N TRP A 233 13.59 -9.94 0.69
CA TRP A 233 14.56 -9.57 -0.35
C TRP A 233 15.73 -10.55 -0.43
N SER A 234 15.58 -11.80 0.01
CA SER A 234 16.68 -12.79 0.02
C SER A 234 17.37 -12.95 -1.33
N ASP A 235 16.60 -12.96 -2.43
CA ASP A 235 17.14 -13.07 -3.78
C ASP A 235 17.87 -11.79 -4.25
N PHE A 236 17.68 -10.68 -3.54
CA PHE A 236 18.34 -9.43 -3.82
C PHE A 236 19.86 -9.49 -3.55
N PHE A 237 20.29 -10.33 -2.60
CA PHE A 237 21.68 -10.43 -2.16
C PHE A 237 22.53 -11.39 -2.99
N SER A 238 21.95 -12.08 -3.97
CA SER A 238 22.73 -12.93 -4.86
C SER A 238 23.62 -12.08 -5.78
N ASP A 239 24.74 -12.67 -6.22
CA ASP A 239 25.45 -12.15 -7.37
C ASP A 239 26.19 -10.82 -7.11
N GLY A 240 27.16 -10.88 -6.17
CA GLY A 240 28.08 -9.79 -5.88
C GLY A 240 27.62 -8.79 -4.80
N LEU A 241 26.52 -9.06 -4.11
CA LEU A 241 26.02 -8.26 -3.00
C LEU A 241 25.96 -9.06 -1.71
N ILE A 242 26.29 -8.42 -0.59
CA ILE A 242 26.29 -9.04 0.72
C ILE A 242 25.46 -8.26 1.72
N PHE A 243 24.66 -8.97 2.50
CA PHE A 243 23.87 -8.40 3.60
C PHE A 243 24.70 -8.38 4.89
N ARG A 244 24.59 -7.28 5.66
CA ARG A 244 25.19 -7.13 6.99
C ARG A 244 24.23 -6.44 7.95
N TYR A 245 24.25 -6.87 9.20
CA TYR A 245 23.60 -6.15 10.28
C TYR A 245 24.42 -4.95 10.73
N VAL A 246 23.76 -3.91 11.25
CA VAL A 246 24.40 -2.80 11.95
C VAL A 246 24.24 -3.06 13.44
N SER A 247 25.32 -3.47 14.12
CA SER A 247 25.29 -4.07 15.47
C SER A 247 24.73 -3.15 16.55
N ASP A 248 24.97 -1.84 16.43
CA ASP A 248 24.49 -0.82 17.36
C ASP A 248 23.22 -0.08 16.88
N MET A 249 22.59 -0.60 15.81
CA MET A 249 21.30 -0.10 15.29
C MET A 249 20.47 -1.28 14.78
N PRO A 250 20.01 -2.17 15.68
CA PRO A 250 19.13 -3.27 15.27
C PRO A 250 17.84 -2.72 14.71
N MET A 251 17.47 -3.21 13.54
CA MET A 251 16.26 -2.80 12.83
C MET A 251 15.43 -4.02 12.48
N GLU A 252 14.14 -3.90 12.65
CA GLU A 252 13.17 -4.91 12.27
C GLU A 252 11.87 -4.28 11.76
N ARG A 253 11.13 -5.04 11.00
CA ARG A 253 9.79 -4.62 10.57
C ARG A 253 8.81 -5.78 10.65
N PHE A 254 7.56 -5.42 10.76
CA PHE A 254 6.44 -6.36 10.75
C PHE A 254 5.73 -6.26 9.40
N VAL A 255 5.57 -7.38 8.72
CA VAL A 255 4.81 -7.48 7.48
C VAL A 255 3.40 -7.94 7.81
N HIS A 256 2.41 -7.19 7.34
CA HIS A 256 1.00 -7.39 7.66
C HIS A 256 0.17 -7.66 6.42
N LEU A 257 -0.93 -8.38 6.61
CA LEU A 257 -2.03 -8.53 5.67
C LEU A 257 -3.29 -7.94 6.29
N SER A 258 -3.95 -7.03 5.59
CA SER A 258 -5.27 -6.55 5.97
C SER A 258 -6.28 -6.80 4.87
N ALA A 259 -7.52 -7.08 5.24
CA ALA A 259 -8.66 -7.08 4.33
C ALA A 259 -9.37 -5.72 4.41
N ASN A 260 -10.05 -5.33 3.33
CA ASN A 260 -10.88 -4.14 3.32
C ASN A 260 -12.21 -4.43 4.03
N GLU A 261 -12.38 -3.88 5.22
CA GLU A 261 -13.57 -4.10 6.07
C GLU A 261 -14.85 -3.53 5.46
N ASN A 262 -14.73 -2.57 4.55
CA ASN A 262 -15.88 -1.94 3.89
C ASN A 262 -16.32 -2.70 2.62
N LYS A 263 -15.58 -3.75 2.23
CA LYS A 263 -15.88 -4.57 1.05
C LYS A 263 -16.38 -5.95 1.43
N TYR A 264 -17.32 -6.46 0.63
CA TYR A 264 -17.73 -7.85 0.72
C TYR A 264 -16.55 -8.78 0.50
N SER A 265 -16.31 -9.66 1.46
CA SER A 265 -15.22 -10.64 1.35
C SER A 265 -15.74 -11.90 0.67
N SER A 266 -15.64 -11.96 -0.65
CA SER A 266 -16.01 -13.13 -1.46
C SER A 266 -15.18 -14.37 -1.10
N GLU A 267 -15.64 -15.54 -1.49
CA GLU A 267 -14.87 -16.80 -1.31
C GLU A 267 -13.50 -16.73 -2.02
N ALA A 268 -13.40 -16.02 -3.14
CA ALA A 268 -12.13 -15.79 -3.83
C ALA A 268 -11.17 -14.95 -2.98
N VAL A 269 -11.65 -13.86 -2.36
CA VAL A 269 -10.85 -13.01 -1.46
C VAL A 269 -10.39 -13.80 -0.24
N LYS A 270 -11.26 -14.60 0.39
CA LYS A 270 -10.91 -15.48 1.52
C LYS A 270 -9.84 -16.51 1.14
N LYS A 271 -9.98 -17.16 -0.04
CA LYS A 271 -8.97 -18.09 -0.58
C LYS A 271 -7.62 -17.40 -0.82
N CYS A 272 -7.62 -16.20 -1.43
CA CYS A 272 -6.40 -15.42 -1.61
C CYS A 272 -5.74 -15.10 -0.28
N ARG A 273 -6.50 -14.57 0.70
CA ARG A 273 -6.03 -14.25 2.04
C ARG A 273 -5.38 -15.47 2.72
N ASN A 274 -6.08 -16.61 2.75
CA ASN A 274 -5.55 -17.83 3.35
C ASN A 274 -4.29 -18.33 2.61
N THR A 275 -4.25 -18.23 1.29
CA THR A 275 -3.08 -18.64 0.49
C THR A 275 -1.88 -17.74 0.74
N ILE A 276 -2.09 -16.43 0.92
CA ILE A 276 -1.03 -15.49 1.29
C ILE A 276 -0.49 -15.84 2.68
N MET A 277 -1.35 -16.06 3.67
CA MET A 277 -0.95 -16.44 5.03
C MET A 277 -0.12 -17.72 5.04
N GLU A 278 -0.62 -18.79 4.43
CA GLU A 278 0.09 -20.08 4.31
C GLU A 278 1.44 -19.92 3.60
N TYR A 279 1.49 -19.10 2.55
CA TYR A 279 2.75 -18.84 1.85
C TYR A 279 3.78 -18.19 2.78
N PHE A 280 3.39 -17.19 3.55
CA PHE A 280 4.31 -16.52 4.47
C PHE A 280 4.71 -17.42 5.66
N GLU A 281 3.81 -18.26 6.17
CA GLU A 281 4.15 -19.27 7.19
C GLU A 281 5.22 -20.26 6.67
N GLU A 282 5.03 -20.79 5.47
CA GLU A 282 6.01 -21.69 4.84
C GLU A 282 7.33 -20.97 4.55
N TYR A 283 7.23 -19.71 4.11
CA TYR A 283 8.40 -18.90 3.79
C TYR A 283 9.22 -18.56 5.03
N ALA A 284 8.57 -18.17 6.12
CA ALA A 284 9.22 -17.84 7.39
C ALA A 284 10.00 -19.05 7.99
N ARG A 285 9.48 -20.28 7.82
CA ARG A 285 10.16 -21.51 8.29
C ARG A 285 11.54 -21.74 7.67
N LYS A 286 11.83 -21.11 6.53
CA LYS A 286 13.17 -21.22 5.89
C LYS A 286 14.26 -20.48 6.66
N PHE A 287 13.87 -19.61 7.60
CA PHE A 287 14.77 -18.72 8.32
C PHE A 287 14.78 -18.98 9.84
N GLN A 288 13.99 -19.94 10.30
CA GLN A 288 14.03 -20.49 11.67
C GLN A 288 15.03 -21.64 11.76
#